data_c22e9046b3d6752b6ffe3ce31e17dcc9
#
_entry.id   c22e9046b3d6752b6ffe3ce31e17dcc9
#
_cell.length_a   1.000
_cell.length_b   1.000
_cell.length_c   1.000
_cell.angle_alpha   90.00
_cell.angle_beta   90.00
_cell.angle_gamma   90.00
#
_symmetry.space_group_name_H-M   'P 1'
#
loop_
_entity.id
_entity.type
_entity.pdbx_description
1 polymer ?
#
loop_
_entity_poly.entity_id
_entity_poly.type
_entity_poly.pdbx_seq_one_letter_code
_entity_poly.pdbx_strand_id
1 'polypeptide(L)'
;MSMIDWLHKAREHEDRFEAEPDSLEGRVIAALRTVYDPEIPVNIYDLGLIYQLSVDEASGKVGIRMTLTAPGCPVAQTFPGVVESAVMEASGVDAVEVELVWDPPWSRERMSEAARLELGLL
;
A
#
# COMPACT_ATOMS: atom_id res chain seq x y z
N MET A 1 22.07 5.65 -0.78
CA MET A 1 21.12 4.72 -1.41
C MET A 1 19.72 5.05 -0.96
N SER A 2 18.79 5.15 -1.88
CA SER A 2 17.42 5.52 -1.53
C SER A 2 16.65 4.31 -1.01
N MET A 3 15.54 4.56 -0.34
CA MET A 3 14.65 3.49 0.11
C MET A 3 14.05 2.74 -1.08
N ILE A 4 13.92 3.41 -2.23
CA ILE A 4 13.41 2.75 -3.43
C ILE A 4 14.39 1.66 -3.91
N ASP A 5 15.69 1.91 -3.81
CA ASP A 5 16.67 0.88 -4.14
C ASP A 5 16.57 -0.30 -3.18
N TRP A 6 16.34 -0.02 -1.89
CA TRP A 6 16.13 -1.06 -0.90
C TRP A 6 14.85 -1.85 -1.23
N LEU A 7 13.83 -1.16 -1.70
CA LEU A 7 12.54 -1.77 -2.05
C LEU A 7 12.69 -2.81 -3.16
N HIS A 8 13.68 -2.62 -4.05
CA HIS A 8 13.90 -3.60 -5.12
C HIS A 8 14.31 -4.97 -4.59
N LYS A 9 14.76 -5.04 -3.36
CA LYS A 9 15.09 -6.31 -2.73
C LYS A 9 13.89 -6.92 -2.02
N ALA A 10 12.79 -6.21 -1.98
CA ALA A 10 11.59 -6.68 -1.31
C ALA A 10 10.92 -7.77 -2.14
N ARG A 11 10.24 -8.63 -1.42
CA ARG A 11 9.43 -9.65 -2.05
C ARG A 11 8.20 -9.01 -2.68
N GLU A 12 7.95 -9.32 -3.93
CA GLU A 12 6.69 -8.93 -4.55
C GLU A 12 5.58 -9.85 -4.07
N HIS A 13 4.43 -9.26 -3.87
CA HIS A 13 3.26 -10.00 -3.43
C HIS A 13 2.25 -10.05 -4.56
N GLU A 14 1.99 -11.23 -5.05
CA GLU A 14 0.93 -11.44 -6.02
C GLU A 14 -0.39 -11.64 -5.32
N ASP A 15 -0.30 -12.12 -4.08
CA ASP A 15 -1.46 -12.38 -3.25
C ASP A 15 -1.46 -11.40 -2.10
N ARG A 16 -1.91 -11.86 -0.97
CA ARG A 16 -1.94 -11.05 0.22
C ARG A 16 -0.63 -11.12 0.95
N PHE A 17 -0.25 -9.99 1.53
CA PHE A 17 0.84 -9.97 2.49
C PHE A 17 0.37 -10.70 3.74
N GLU A 18 1.20 -11.60 4.23
CA GLU A 18 0.91 -12.30 5.47
C GLU A 18 1.86 -11.78 6.54
N ALA A 19 1.29 -11.23 7.59
CA ALA A 19 2.08 -10.67 8.66
C ALA A 19 1.34 -10.82 9.97
N GLU A 20 2.14 -11.01 11.04
CA GLU A 20 1.58 -11.03 12.37
C GLU A 20 1.03 -9.66 12.71
N PRO A 21 -0.17 -9.56 13.32
CA PRO A 21 -0.75 -8.26 13.63
C PRO A 21 0.13 -7.38 14.50
N ASP A 22 0.96 -7.99 15.35
CA ASP A 22 1.84 -7.24 16.25
C ASP A 22 3.19 -6.89 15.65
N SER A 23 3.50 -7.43 14.47
CA SER A 23 4.75 -7.09 13.80
C SER A 23 4.66 -5.69 13.20
N LEU A 24 5.81 -5.11 12.88
CA LEU A 24 5.83 -3.81 12.23
C LEU A 24 5.10 -3.88 10.88
N GLU A 25 5.32 -4.94 10.12
CA GLU A 25 4.62 -5.11 8.84
C GLU A 25 3.11 -5.17 9.07
N GLY A 26 2.66 -5.88 10.10
CA GLY A 26 1.23 -5.97 10.40
C GLY A 26 0.64 -4.62 10.76
N ARG A 27 1.37 -3.81 11.52
CA ARG A 27 0.91 -2.46 11.86
C ARG A 27 0.89 -1.55 10.65
N VAL A 28 1.83 -1.70 9.73
CA VAL A 28 1.83 -0.94 8.49
C VAL A 28 0.63 -1.31 7.63
N ILE A 29 0.34 -2.61 7.52
CA ILE A 29 -0.83 -3.06 6.77
C ILE A 29 -2.11 -2.51 7.39
N ALA A 30 -2.20 -2.52 8.70
CA ALA A 30 -3.38 -1.95 9.39
C ALA A 30 -3.53 -0.47 9.06
N ALA A 31 -2.41 0.27 9.00
CA ALA A 31 -2.44 1.68 8.64
C ALA A 31 -2.92 1.88 7.21
N LEU A 32 -2.45 1.03 6.29
CA LEU A 32 -2.87 1.12 4.89
C LEU A 32 -4.37 0.86 4.73
N ARG A 33 -4.95 0.04 5.58
CA ARG A 33 -6.38 -0.23 5.56
C ARG A 33 -7.23 0.92 6.06
N THR A 34 -6.62 1.96 6.60
CA THR A 34 -7.35 3.16 7.01
C THR A 34 -7.43 4.20 5.90
N VAL A 35 -6.72 3.99 4.81
CA VAL A 35 -6.69 4.94 3.68
C VAL A 35 -7.62 4.42 2.59
N TYR A 36 -8.56 5.24 2.18
CA TYR A 36 -9.57 4.86 1.20
C TYR A 36 -9.31 5.53 -0.13
N ASP A 37 -9.58 4.79 -1.20
CA ASP A 37 -9.50 5.34 -2.54
C ASP A 37 -10.55 6.44 -2.70
N PRO A 38 -10.22 7.55 -3.40
CA PRO A 38 -11.19 8.63 -3.54
C PRO A 38 -12.38 8.30 -4.45
N GLU A 39 -12.25 7.30 -5.32
CA GLU A 39 -13.31 6.96 -6.26
C GLU A 39 -14.07 5.70 -5.87
N ILE A 40 -13.36 4.71 -5.38
CA ILE A 40 -13.95 3.42 -5.00
C ILE A 40 -13.92 3.33 -3.47
N PRO A 41 -15.08 3.18 -2.81
CA PRO A 41 -15.14 3.28 -1.35
C PRO A 41 -14.61 2.02 -0.65
N VAL A 42 -13.37 1.68 -0.94
CA VAL A 42 -12.67 0.55 -0.34
C VAL A 42 -11.26 1.03 -0.01
N ASN A 43 -10.68 0.48 1.05
CA ASN A 43 -9.33 0.86 1.41
C ASN A 43 -8.31 0.40 0.37
N ILE A 44 -7.19 1.11 0.31
CA ILE A 44 -6.20 0.89 -0.75
C ILE A 44 -5.53 -0.47 -0.67
N TYR A 45 -5.45 -1.06 0.52
CA TYR A 45 -4.83 -2.36 0.67
C TYR A 45 -5.70 -3.44 0.02
N ASP A 46 -6.99 -3.46 0.36
CA ASP A 46 -7.91 -4.46 -0.18
C ASP A 46 -8.23 -4.23 -1.65
N LEU A 47 -8.08 -3.01 -2.14
CA LEU A 47 -8.21 -2.73 -3.58
C LEU A 47 -7.06 -3.33 -4.38
N GLY A 48 -5.97 -3.71 -3.73
CA GLY A 48 -4.83 -4.24 -4.44
C GLY A 48 -3.96 -3.17 -5.07
N LEU A 49 -3.97 -1.97 -4.50
CA LEU A 49 -3.15 -0.87 -5.01
C LEU A 49 -1.71 -0.94 -4.54
N ILE A 50 -1.42 -1.76 -3.53
CA ILE A 50 -0.07 -1.90 -2.99
C ILE A 50 0.63 -3.03 -3.72
N TYR A 51 1.58 -2.69 -4.59
CA TYR A 51 2.28 -3.68 -5.40
C TYR A 51 3.50 -4.27 -4.71
N GLN A 52 4.19 -3.48 -3.91
CA GLN A 52 5.32 -3.96 -3.13
C GLN A 52 5.34 -3.27 -1.78
N LEU A 53 5.69 -4.02 -0.77
CA LEU A 53 5.80 -3.50 0.59
C LEU A 53 7.08 -4.05 1.19
N SER A 54 7.98 -3.16 1.64
CA SER A 54 9.20 -3.51 2.31
C SER A 54 9.21 -2.88 3.68
N VAL A 55 9.47 -3.69 4.70
CA VAL A 55 9.53 -3.21 6.08
C VAL A 55 10.80 -3.72 6.70
N ASP A 56 11.62 -2.80 7.22
CA ASP A 56 12.82 -3.14 7.96
C ASP A 56 12.55 -2.85 9.43
N GLU A 57 12.32 -3.88 10.20
CA GLU A 57 11.96 -3.72 11.60
C GLU A 57 13.09 -3.13 12.43
N ALA A 58 14.33 -3.39 12.05
CA ALA A 58 15.46 -2.89 12.81
C ALA A 58 15.60 -1.38 12.71
N SER A 59 15.35 -0.82 11.54
CA SER A 59 15.51 0.63 11.31
C SER A 59 14.18 1.39 11.33
N GLY A 60 13.05 0.70 11.22
CA GLY A 60 11.76 1.34 11.11
C GLY A 60 11.49 1.95 9.75
N LYS A 61 12.24 1.55 8.74
CA LYS A 61 12.07 2.06 7.38
C LYS A 61 11.04 1.26 6.62
N VAL A 62 10.15 1.96 5.93
CA VAL A 62 9.08 1.35 5.14
C VAL A 62 9.15 1.88 3.72
N GLY A 63 9.16 0.98 2.76
CA GLY A 63 9.08 1.34 1.34
C GLY A 63 7.83 0.75 0.74
N ILE A 64 7.11 1.57 -0.02
CA ILE A 64 5.85 1.16 -0.62
C ILE A 64 5.88 1.51 -2.10
N ARG A 65 5.53 0.54 -2.93
CA ARG A 65 5.30 0.79 -4.35
C ARG A 65 3.84 0.52 -4.61
N MET A 66 3.14 1.54 -5.12
CA MET A 66 1.69 1.44 -5.29
C MET A 66 1.23 2.10 -6.58
N THR A 67 -0.03 1.86 -6.92
CA THR A 67 -0.65 2.52 -8.05
C THR A 67 -1.99 3.11 -7.61
N LEU A 68 -2.69 3.72 -8.56
CA LEU A 68 -4.04 4.25 -8.35
C LEU A 68 -4.98 3.61 -9.37
N THR A 69 -6.28 3.72 -9.11
CA THR A 69 -7.28 3.10 -9.97
C THR A 69 -7.44 3.80 -11.31
N ALA A 70 -7.06 5.07 -11.38
CA ALA A 70 -7.16 5.84 -12.61
C ALA A 70 -5.96 6.78 -12.76
N PRO A 71 -5.20 6.68 -13.86
CA PRO A 71 -4.11 7.61 -14.12
C PRO A 71 -4.66 8.99 -14.45
N GLY A 72 -3.86 10.02 -14.18
CA GLY A 72 -4.24 11.39 -14.52
C GLY A 72 -5.18 12.06 -13.54
N CYS A 73 -5.52 11.38 -12.46
CA CYS A 73 -6.35 11.97 -11.42
C CYS A 73 -5.54 13.05 -10.68
N PRO A 74 -6.15 14.22 -10.37
CA PRO A 74 -5.42 15.25 -9.62
C PRO A 74 -4.88 14.77 -8.29
N VAL A 75 -5.54 13.80 -7.66
CA VAL A 75 -5.06 13.26 -6.38
C VAL A 75 -3.76 12.48 -6.52
N ALA A 76 -3.37 12.11 -7.75
CA ALA A 76 -2.11 11.38 -7.95
C ALA A 76 -0.91 12.15 -7.41
N GLN A 77 -1.00 13.49 -7.37
CA GLN A 77 0.09 14.32 -6.89
C GLN A 77 0.15 14.39 -5.36
N THR A 78 -0.98 14.23 -4.70
CA THR A 78 -1.05 14.39 -3.25
C THR A 78 -1.26 13.07 -2.51
N PHE A 79 -1.77 12.07 -3.19
CA PHE A 79 -2.14 10.82 -2.54
C PHE A 79 -0.96 10.08 -1.91
N PRO A 80 0.23 10.02 -2.55
CA PRO A 80 1.37 9.38 -1.88
C PRO A 80 1.69 10.01 -0.52
N GLY A 81 1.50 11.32 -0.38
CA GLY A 81 1.70 11.98 0.89
C GLY A 81 0.67 11.56 1.94
N VAL A 82 -0.55 11.32 1.51
CA VAL A 82 -1.61 10.85 2.41
C VAL A 82 -1.25 9.45 2.93
N VAL A 83 -0.78 8.57 2.04
CA VAL A 83 -0.38 7.23 2.41
C VAL A 83 0.82 7.28 3.36
N GLU A 84 1.80 8.11 3.03
CA GLU A 84 2.98 8.26 3.86
C GLU A 84 2.61 8.71 5.27
N SER A 85 1.72 9.72 5.38
CA SER A 85 1.29 10.22 6.68
C SER A 85 0.58 9.15 7.49
N ALA A 86 -0.28 8.36 6.85
CA ALA A 86 -1.00 7.30 7.55
C ALA A 86 -0.04 6.23 8.08
N VAL A 87 0.93 5.83 7.27
CA VAL A 87 1.89 4.80 7.68
C VAL A 87 2.83 5.31 8.76
N MET A 88 3.19 6.58 8.71
CA MET A 88 4.05 7.18 9.74
C MET A 88 3.42 7.14 11.13
N GLU A 89 2.11 7.04 11.22
CA GLU A 89 1.43 6.94 12.50
C GLU A 89 1.54 5.55 13.13
N ALA A 90 1.95 4.55 12.37
CA ALA A 90 2.11 3.21 12.92
C ALA A 90 3.31 3.18 13.86
N SER A 91 3.14 2.53 15.03
CA SER A 91 4.22 2.42 16.00
C SER A 91 5.41 1.68 15.40
N GLY A 92 6.59 2.24 15.57
CA GLY A 92 7.82 1.63 15.10
C GLY A 92 8.27 2.09 13.73
N VAL A 93 7.48 2.91 13.05
CA VAL A 93 7.85 3.43 11.73
C VAL A 93 8.65 4.73 11.92
N ASP A 94 9.85 4.75 11.38
CA ASP A 94 10.74 5.92 11.43
C ASP A 94 10.76 6.71 10.13
N ALA A 95 10.59 6.01 9.00
CA ALA A 95 10.64 6.66 7.70
C ALA A 95 9.79 5.87 6.70
N VAL A 96 9.13 6.58 5.82
CA VAL A 96 8.30 5.98 4.78
C VAL A 96 8.66 6.61 3.44
N GLU A 97 8.78 5.78 2.43
CA GLU A 97 8.96 6.26 1.06
C GLU A 97 7.90 5.57 0.20
N VAL A 98 7.12 6.36 -0.52
CA VAL A 98 6.05 5.84 -1.38
C VAL A 98 6.38 6.18 -2.83
N GLU A 99 6.42 5.15 -3.66
CA GLU A 99 6.63 5.33 -5.09
C GLU A 99 5.34 4.96 -5.82
N LEU A 100 4.86 5.90 -6.65
CA LEU A 100 3.67 5.67 -7.45
C LEU A 100 4.10 5.12 -8.81
N VAL A 101 3.52 4.00 -9.20
CA VAL A 101 3.82 3.35 -10.49
C VAL A 101 2.52 3.12 -11.25
N TRP A 102 2.63 3.06 -12.57
CA TRP A 102 1.47 2.90 -13.44
C TRP A 102 1.51 1.62 -14.25
N ASP A 103 2.53 0.81 -14.05
CA ASP A 103 2.71 -0.44 -14.78
C ASP A 103 3.07 -1.55 -13.80
N PRO A 104 2.31 -2.64 -13.78
CA PRO A 104 1.11 -2.86 -14.59
C PRO A 104 -0.06 -2.01 -14.10
N PRO A 105 -1.02 -1.69 -14.99
CA PRO A 105 -2.19 -0.93 -14.56
C PRO A 105 -3.07 -1.73 -13.63
N TRP A 106 -3.73 -1.02 -12.73
CA TRP A 106 -4.64 -1.66 -11.81
C TRP A 106 -5.86 -2.22 -12.55
N SER A 107 -6.38 -3.33 -12.04
CA SER A 107 -7.61 -3.92 -12.55
C SER A 107 -8.38 -4.53 -11.38
N ARG A 108 -9.64 -4.82 -11.62
CA ARG A 108 -10.52 -5.38 -10.58
C ARG A 108 -10.06 -6.73 -10.07
N GLU A 109 -9.31 -7.47 -10.87
CA GLU A 109 -8.77 -8.76 -10.44
C GLU A 109 -7.79 -8.64 -9.31
N ARG A 110 -7.26 -7.45 -9.07
CA ARG A 110 -6.31 -7.23 -7.98
C ARG A 110 -7.00 -7.03 -6.64
N MET A 111 -8.32 -6.83 -6.64
CA MET A 111 -9.05 -6.65 -5.40
C MET A 111 -9.08 -7.93 -4.57
N SER A 112 -9.05 -7.76 -3.25
CA SER A 112 -9.24 -8.87 -2.34
C SER A 112 -10.66 -9.39 -2.42
N GLU A 113 -10.87 -10.60 -1.93
CA GLU A 113 -12.20 -11.16 -1.85
C GLU A 113 -13.12 -10.29 -0.99
N ALA A 114 -12.58 -9.79 0.12
CA ALA A 114 -13.35 -8.91 1.00
C ALA A 114 -13.81 -7.65 0.27
N ALA A 115 -12.93 -7.05 -0.54
CA ALA A 115 -13.28 -5.87 -1.30
C ALA A 115 -14.37 -6.16 -2.33
N ARG A 116 -14.26 -7.30 -3.00
CA ARG A 116 -15.26 -7.70 -3.99
C ARG A 116 -16.61 -7.92 -3.36
N LEU A 117 -16.64 -8.54 -2.18
CA LEU A 117 -17.87 -8.74 -1.45
C LEU A 117 -18.50 -7.42 -1.07
N GLU A 118 -17.69 -6.50 -0.57
CA GLU A 118 -18.16 -5.19 -0.15
C GLU A 118 -18.79 -4.41 -1.30
N LEU A 119 -18.25 -4.58 -2.50
CA LEU A 119 -18.76 -3.90 -3.69
C LEU A 119 -19.85 -4.69 -4.40
N GLY A 120 -20.18 -5.89 -3.93
CA GLY A 120 -21.20 -6.70 -4.55
C GLY A 120 -20.75 -7.37 -5.84
N LEU A 121 -19.44 -7.63 -5.98
CA LEU A 121 -18.87 -8.22 -7.19
C LEU A 121 -18.73 -9.74 -7.11
N LEU A 122 -19.07 -10.33 -5.99
CA LEU A 122 -19.05 -11.79 -5.82
C LEU A 122 -20.45 -12.34 -5.81
#